data_7c187022a5927b1a87172aafd9855518
#
_entry.id   7c187022a5927b1a87172aafd9855518
#
_cell.length_a   1.000
_cell.length_b   1.000
_cell.length_c   1.000
_cell.angle_alpha   90.00
_cell.angle_beta   90.00
_cell.angle_gamma   90.00
#
_symmetry.space_group_name_H-M   'P 1'
#
loop_
_entity.id
_entity.type
_entity.pdbx_description
1 polymer ?
#
loop_
_entity_poly.entity_id
_entity_poly.type
_entity_poly.pdbx_seq_one_letter_code
_entity_poly.pdbx_strand_id
1 'polypeptide(L)'
;AQKGLLYTGALKILVPLIIAFPGIIGFYYFGDSFYENQDMIYPELIKKVLPPTLVGIFAAIIMGAVLSTFNSVLNSAATIFSMDIYKGFFYKNASERQLVKVGKYLSALLAIFAIFVAPMVANAPEGLYQLLQQLNGIYFIPVASILIAGFFIKQISALGAKVSLIVGLSFYILMTFILKTDIHFVHIW
;
A
#
# COMPACT_ATOMS: atom_id res chain seq x y z
N ALA A 1 12.65 21.55 3.54
CA ALA A 1 11.60 20.84 2.80
C ALA A 1 12.06 20.38 1.40
N GLN A 2 12.53 21.27 0.49
CA GLN A 2 12.89 20.94 -0.89
C GLN A 2 13.98 19.86 -1.03
N LYS A 3 15.09 20.00 -0.26
CA LYS A 3 16.17 18.98 -0.28
C LYS A 3 15.70 17.61 0.18
N GLY A 4 14.80 17.54 1.17
CA GLY A 4 14.21 16.27 1.63
C GLY A 4 13.33 15.62 0.57
N LEU A 5 12.55 16.40 -0.17
CA LEU A 5 11.74 15.93 -1.29
C LEU A 5 12.60 15.36 -2.43
N LEU A 6 13.66 16.04 -2.81
CA LEU A 6 14.59 15.57 -3.84
C LEU A 6 15.30 14.27 -3.41
N TYR A 7 15.74 14.19 -2.14
CA TYR A 7 16.36 12.98 -1.60
C TYR A 7 15.38 11.80 -1.58
N THR A 8 14.15 12.03 -1.14
CA THR A 8 13.10 11.00 -1.16
C THR A 8 12.78 10.55 -2.59
N GLY A 9 12.71 11.49 -3.54
CA GLY A 9 12.51 11.17 -4.95
C GLY A 9 13.63 10.30 -5.52
N ALA A 10 14.88 10.65 -5.24
CA ALA A 10 16.04 9.85 -5.66
C ALA A 10 16.02 8.42 -5.06
N LEU A 11 15.71 8.30 -3.77
CA LEU A 11 15.58 6.99 -3.13
C LEU A 11 14.44 6.16 -3.73
N LYS A 12 13.31 6.78 -4.07
CA LYS A 12 12.19 6.08 -4.72
C LYS A 12 12.51 5.54 -6.11
N ILE A 13 13.50 6.07 -6.80
CA ILE A 13 14.01 5.51 -8.06
C ILE A 13 14.93 4.32 -7.80
N LEU A 14 15.77 4.38 -6.76
CA LEU A 14 16.74 3.34 -6.44
C LEU A 14 16.08 2.09 -5.82
N VAL A 15 15.09 2.26 -4.94
CA VAL A 15 14.45 1.14 -4.23
C VAL A 15 13.81 0.11 -5.17
N PRO A 16 13.03 0.47 -6.20
CA PRO A 16 12.49 -0.49 -7.16
C PRO A 16 13.58 -1.28 -7.89
N LEU A 17 14.70 -0.66 -8.23
CA LEU A 17 15.82 -1.36 -8.87
C LEU A 17 16.40 -2.43 -7.95
N ILE A 18 16.62 -2.09 -6.67
CA ILE A 18 17.14 -3.05 -5.67
C ILE A 18 16.16 -4.21 -5.46
N ILE A 19 14.85 -3.95 -5.46
CA ILE A 19 13.82 -4.97 -5.25
C ILE A 19 13.63 -5.83 -6.51
N ALA A 20 13.72 -5.27 -7.71
CA ALA A 20 13.54 -6.00 -8.95
C ALA A 20 14.72 -6.96 -9.26
N PHE A 21 15.93 -6.62 -8.84
CA PHE A 21 17.12 -7.43 -9.10
C PHE A 21 17.00 -8.89 -8.63
N PRO A 22 16.60 -9.17 -7.38
CA PRO A 22 16.40 -10.55 -6.93
C PRO A 22 15.34 -11.30 -7.74
N GLY A 23 14.27 -10.62 -8.17
CA GLY A 23 13.25 -11.21 -9.03
C GLY A 23 13.81 -11.63 -10.40
N ILE A 24 14.62 -10.78 -11.04
CA ILE A 24 15.27 -11.08 -12.33
C ILE A 24 16.26 -12.24 -12.18
N ILE A 25 17.07 -12.23 -11.12
CA ILE A 25 18.02 -13.31 -10.84
C ILE A 25 17.26 -14.63 -10.59
N GLY A 26 16.20 -14.59 -9.79
CA GLY A 26 15.37 -15.75 -9.51
C GLY A 26 14.73 -16.32 -10.76
N PHE A 27 14.19 -15.46 -11.63
CA PHE A 27 13.64 -15.87 -12.92
C PHE A 27 14.69 -16.54 -13.81
N TYR A 28 15.87 -15.95 -13.93
CA TYR A 28 16.98 -16.53 -14.70
C TYR A 28 17.45 -17.88 -14.14
N TYR A 29 17.46 -18.03 -12.82
CA TYR A 29 17.95 -19.24 -12.15
C TYR A 29 16.95 -20.40 -12.18
N PHE A 30 15.65 -20.12 -12.00
CA PHE A 30 14.61 -21.14 -11.89
C PHE A 30 13.86 -21.40 -13.20
N GLY A 31 14.00 -20.50 -14.20
CA GLY A 31 13.29 -20.59 -15.47
C GLY A 31 11.78 -20.55 -15.33
N ASP A 32 11.09 -21.27 -16.21
CA ASP A 32 9.63 -21.23 -16.35
C ASP A 32 8.85 -21.93 -15.21
N SER A 33 9.54 -22.59 -14.30
CA SER A 33 8.90 -23.37 -13.21
C SER A 33 8.11 -22.52 -12.21
N PHE A 34 8.24 -21.19 -12.24
CA PHE A 34 7.54 -20.27 -11.34
C PHE A 34 6.50 -19.38 -12.02
N TYR A 35 6.14 -19.64 -13.28
CA TYR A 35 5.11 -18.85 -13.96
C TYR A 35 3.75 -18.86 -13.25
N GLU A 36 3.40 -19.99 -12.62
CA GLU A 36 2.14 -20.13 -11.91
C GLU A 36 2.13 -19.48 -10.51
N ASN A 37 3.32 -19.26 -9.91
CA ASN A 37 3.41 -18.67 -8.57
C ASN A 37 4.66 -17.78 -8.44
N GLN A 38 4.60 -16.61 -9.05
CA GLN A 38 5.69 -15.64 -9.08
C GLN A 38 6.09 -15.13 -7.69
N ASP A 39 5.15 -15.10 -6.75
CA ASP A 39 5.41 -14.64 -5.38
C ASP A 39 6.38 -15.56 -4.61
N MET A 40 6.56 -16.80 -5.06
CA MET A 40 7.47 -17.76 -4.43
C MET A 40 8.93 -17.64 -4.91
N ILE A 41 9.20 -16.89 -5.98
CA ILE A 41 10.56 -16.75 -6.53
C ILE A 41 11.53 -16.21 -5.48
N TYR A 42 11.14 -15.17 -4.78
CA TYR A 42 11.99 -14.52 -3.79
C TYR A 42 12.30 -15.43 -2.57
N PRO A 43 11.33 -16.05 -1.91
CA PRO A 43 11.58 -17.01 -0.84
C PRO A 43 12.46 -18.18 -1.26
N GLU A 44 12.26 -18.75 -2.45
CA GLU A 44 13.07 -19.87 -2.94
C GLU A 44 14.51 -19.44 -3.28
N LEU A 45 14.68 -18.24 -3.85
CA LEU A 45 16.00 -17.68 -4.08
C LEU A 45 16.78 -17.50 -2.76
N ILE A 46 16.13 -16.99 -1.73
CA ILE A 46 16.74 -16.82 -0.39
C ILE A 46 17.19 -18.16 0.19
N LYS A 47 16.35 -19.19 0.13
CA LYS A 47 16.73 -20.55 0.59
C LYS A 47 17.91 -21.12 -0.17
N LYS A 48 18.06 -20.79 -1.43
CA LYS A 48 19.12 -21.31 -2.29
C LYS A 48 20.45 -20.59 -2.10
N VAL A 49 20.40 -19.28 -1.89
CA VAL A 49 21.59 -18.42 -1.82
C VAL A 49 22.15 -18.33 -0.40
N LEU A 50 21.28 -18.32 0.62
CA LEU A 50 21.72 -18.17 2.00
C LEU A 50 22.01 -19.52 2.66
N PRO A 51 23.11 -19.63 3.46
CA PRO A 51 23.32 -20.75 4.36
C PRO A 51 22.14 -20.95 5.32
N PRO A 52 21.82 -22.19 5.74
CA PRO A 52 20.65 -22.47 6.60
C PRO A 52 20.58 -21.61 7.87
N THR A 53 21.71 -21.31 8.49
CA THR A 53 21.81 -20.47 9.68
C THR A 53 21.37 -19.03 9.40
N LEU A 54 21.70 -18.48 8.23
CA LEU A 54 21.34 -17.12 7.84
C LEU A 54 19.90 -17.02 7.37
N VAL A 55 19.29 -18.08 6.85
CA VAL A 55 17.86 -18.10 6.49
C VAL A 55 16.98 -17.80 7.69
N GLY A 56 17.29 -18.38 8.86
CA GLY A 56 16.53 -18.10 10.10
C GLY A 56 16.65 -16.64 10.55
N ILE A 57 17.84 -16.07 10.50
CA ILE A 57 18.08 -14.65 10.82
C ILE A 57 17.36 -13.76 9.83
N PHE A 58 17.42 -14.05 8.55
CA PHE A 58 16.73 -13.32 7.49
C PHE A 58 15.19 -13.34 7.70
N ALA A 59 14.62 -14.52 7.99
CA ALA A 59 13.21 -14.66 8.29
C ALA A 59 12.79 -13.83 9.51
N ALA A 60 13.61 -13.78 10.56
CA ALA A 60 13.35 -12.96 11.74
C ALA A 60 13.39 -11.45 11.40
N ILE A 61 14.32 -11.01 10.56
CA ILE A 61 14.41 -9.61 10.10
C ILE A 61 13.16 -9.24 9.29
N ILE A 62 12.73 -10.07 8.35
CA ILE A 62 11.53 -9.82 7.55
C ILE A 62 10.29 -9.77 8.46
N MET A 63 10.16 -10.72 9.39
CA MET A 63 9.05 -10.71 10.34
C MET A 63 9.05 -9.42 11.19
N GLY A 64 10.21 -9.00 11.68
CA GLY A 64 10.35 -7.73 12.41
C GLY A 64 9.94 -6.51 11.58
N ALA A 65 10.34 -6.46 10.31
CA ALA A 65 9.98 -5.40 9.39
C ALA A 65 8.46 -5.36 9.13
N VAL A 66 7.84 -6.52 8.91
CA VAL A 66 6.38 -6.65 8.71
C VAL A 66 5.63 -6.18 9.95
N LEU A 67 6.00 -6.65 11.14
CA LEU A 67 5.37 -6.25 12.40
C LEU A 67 5.52 -4.76 12.68
N SER A 68 6.70 -4.19 12.42
CA SER A 68 6.95 -2.75 12.56
C SER A 68 6.06 -1.92 11.63
N THR A 69 5.97 -2.32 10.36
CA THR A 69 5.11 -1.64 9.37
C THR A 69 3.63 -1.75 9.76
N PHE A 70 3.18 -2.94 10.12
CA PHE A 70 1.81 -3.19 10.54
C PHE A 70 1.42 -2.32 11.75
N ASN A 71 2.28 -2.27 12.78
CA ASN A 71 2.05 -1.44 13.95
C ASN A 71 1.98 0.05 13.61
N SER A 72 2.85 0.53 12.71
CA SER A 72 2.86 1.92 12.25
C SER A 72 1.57 2.28 11.51
N VAL A 73 1.09 1.40 10.62
CA VAL A 73 -0.17 1.59 9.88
C VAL A 73 -1.36 1.63 10.85
N LEU A 74 -1.44 0.69 11.79
CA LEU A 74 -2.50 0.67 12.80
C LEU A 74 -2.53 1.94 13.64
N ASN A 75 -1.36 2.39 14.10
CA ASN A 75 -1.24 3.60 14.91
C ASN A 75 -1.65 4.85 14.12
N SER A 76 -1.24 4.95 12.85
CA SER A 76 -1.65 6.05 11.98
C SER A 76 -3.16 6.06 11.73
N ALA A 77 -3.74 4.91 11.39
CA ALA A 77 -5.19 4.79 11.19
C ALA A 77 -5.98 5.13 12.46
N ALA A 78 -5.53 4.64 13.61
CA ALA A 78 -6.14 4.93 14.90
C ALA A 78 -6.09 6.42 15.24
N THR A 79 -4.96 7.08 14.96
CA THR A 79 -4.77 8.51 15.22
C THR A 79 -5.68 9.36 14.33
N ILE A 80 -5.67 9.11 13.01
CA ILE A 80 -6.52 9.82 12.06
C ILE A 80 -8.00 9.65 12.42
N PHE A 81 -8.43 8.41 12.68
CA PHE A 81 -9.81 8.17 13.05
C PHE A 81 -10.19 8.88 14.35
N SER A 82 -9.37 8.77 15.39
CA SER A 82 -9.67 9.35 16.71
C SER A 82 -9.70 10.88 16.67
N MET A 83 -8.74 11.50 15.96
CA MET A 83 -8.59 12.95 15.95
C MET A 83 -9.48 13.61 14.92
N ASP A 84 -9.54 13.08 13.70
CA ASP A 84 -10.22 13.75 12.60
C ASP A 84 -11.69 13.33 12.50
N ILE A 85 -11.98 12.04 12.67
CA ILE A 85 -13.36 11.54 12.53
C ILE A 85 -14.09 11.59 13.87
N TYR A 86 -13.59 10.89 14.90
CA TYR A 86 -14.31 10.79 16.17
C TYR A 86 -14.43 12.14 16.87
N LYS A 87 -13.32 12.87 17.07
CA LYS A 87 -13.34 14.19 17.69
C LYS A 87 -13.98 15.24 16.78
N GLY A 88 -13.72 15.18 15.47
CA GLY A 88 -14.23 16.16 14.51
C GLY A 88 -15.74 16.11 14.31
N PHE A 89 -16.30 14.89 14.18
CA PHE A 89 -17.71 14.71 13.81
C PHE A 89 -18.62 14.26 14.98
N PHE A 90 -18.11 13.39 15.87
CA PHE A 90 -18.95 12.78 16.91
C PHE A 90 -18.84 13.47 18.27
N TYR A 91 -17.63 13.77 18.76
CA TYR A 91 -17.40 14.28 20.11
C TYR A 91 -16.32 15.37 20.14
N LYS A 92 -16.72 16.61 19.85
CA LYS A 92 -15.79 17.77 19.81
C LYS A 92 -15.04 18.00 21.12
N ASN A 93 -15.62 17.67 22.26
CA ASN A 93 -15.05 17.84 23.60
C ASN A 93 -14.46 16.53 24.17
N ALA A 94 -14.10 15.56 23.29
CA ALA A 94 -13.52 14.32 23.75
C ALA A 94 -12.22 14.55 24.50
N SER A 95 -12.07 13.94 25.69
CA SER A 95 -10.83 13.96 26.46
C SER A 95 -9.74 13.11 25.79
N GLU A 96 -8.47 13.41 26.06
CA GLU A 96 -7.35 12.63 25.54
C GLU A 96 -7.46 11.14 25.86
N ARG A 97 -7.90 10.81 27.08
CA ARG A 97 -8.14 9.42 27.50
C ARG A 97 -9.20 8.71 26.65
N GLN A 98 -10.26 9.43 26.25
CA GLN A 98 -11.28 8.88 25.35
C GLN A 98 -10.72 8.65 23.96
N LEU A 99 -9.95 9.58 23.41
CA LEU A 99 -9.33 9.45 22.09
C LEU A 99 -8.37 8.25 22.05
N VAL A 100 -7.55 8.07 23.08
CA VAL A 100 -6.66 6.91 23.20
C VAL A 100 -7.45 5.59 23.29
N LYS A 101 -8.56 5.56 24.05
CA LYS A 101 -9.42 4.36 24.09
C LYS A 101 -10.02 4.03 22.74
N VAL A 102 -10.59 5.02 22.05
CA VAL A 102 -11.16 4.84 20.72
C VAL A 102 -10.11 4.33 19.74
N GLY A 103 -8.91 4.92 19.76
CA GLY A 103 -7.80 4.46 18.93
C GLY A 103 -7.41 3.00 19.18
N LYS A 104 -7.34 2.58 20.48
CA LYS A 104 -7.05 1.19 20.84
C LYS A 104 -8.12 0.21 20.33
N TYR A 105 -9.40 0.55 20.50
CA TYR A 105 -10.49 -0.29 19.99
C TYR A 105 -10.46 -0.40 18.47
N LEU A 106 -10.22 0.71 17.76
CA LEU A 106 -10.10 0.68 16.32
C LEU A 106 -8.89 -0.16 15.87
N SER A 107 -7.73 0.01 16.51
CA SER A 107 -6.55 -0.81 16.19
C SER A 107 -6.81 -2.29 16.38
N ALA A 108 -7.47 -2.68 17.47
CA ALA A 108 -7.85 -4.08 17.70
C ALA A 108 -8.81 -4.60 16.63
N LEU A 109 -9.83 -3.81 16.28
CA LEU A 109 -10.79 -4.16 15.23
C LEU A 109 -10.11 -4.33 13.88
N LEU A 110 -9.23 -3.38 13.51
CA LEU A 110 -8.46 -3.48 12.25
C LEU A 110 -7.51 -4.66 12.23
N ALA A 111 -6.88 -4.98 13.36
CA ALA A 111 -6.01 -6.16 13.47
C ALA A 111 -6.80 -7.47 13.28
N ILE A 112 -7.97 -7.58 13.91
CA ILE A 112 -8.86 -8.73 13.72
C ILE A 112 -9.33 -8.80 12.25
N PHE A 113 -9.76 -7.68 11.69
CA PHE A 113 -10.17 -7.62 10.28
C PHE A 113 -9.05 -8.08 9.34
N ALA A 114 -7.80 -7.66 9.61
CA ALA A 114 -6.64 -8.07 8.81
C ALA A 114 -6.44 -9.59 8.81
N ILE A 115 -6.70 -10.28 9.93
CA ILE A 115 -6.59 -11.75 10.01
C ILE A 115 -7.57 -12.44 9.05
N PHE A 116 -8.80 -11.89 8.92
CA PHE A 116 -9.79 -12.45 8.00
C PHE A 116 -9.51 -12.12 6.53
N VAL A 117 -8.93 -10.95 6.26
CA VAL A 117 -8.60 -10.50 4.90
C VAL A 117 -7.31 -11.13 4.38
N ALA A 118 -6.35 -11.42 5.25
CA ALA A 118 -5.05 -11.95 4.83
C ALA A 118 -5.13 -13.21 3.94
N PRO A 119 -5.97 -14.23 4.22
CA PRO A 119 -6.09 -15.40 3.34
C PRO A 119 -6.67 -15.05 1.96
N MET A 120 -7.56 -14.05 1.89
CA MET A 120 -8.15 -13.62 0.61
C MET A 120 -7.09 -12.93 -0.27
N VAL A 121 -6.23 -12.12 0.36
CA VAL A 121 -5.13 -11.44 -0.31
C VAL A 121 -4.05 -12.44 -0.75
N ALA A 122 -3.74 -13.43 0.10
CA ALA A 122 -2.74 -14.46 -0.21
C ALA A 122 -3.10 -15.32 -1.43
N ASN A 123 -4.38 -15.47 -1.73
CA ASN A 123 -4.88 -16.22 -2.87
C ASN A 123 -5.30 -15.34 -4.07
N ALA A 124 -4.75 -14.14 -4.16
CA ALA A 124 -5.05 -13.24 -5.27
C ALA A 124 -4.61 -13.85 -6.62
N PRO A 125 -5.50 -13.99 -7.60
CA PRO A 125 -5.22 -14.70 -8.85
C PRO A 125 -4.15 -14.04 -9.73
N GLU A 126 -3.95 -12.74 -9.53
CA GLU A 126 -3.00 -11.93 -10.32
C GLU A 126 -1.66 -11.71 -9.58
N GLY A 127 -1.48 -12.33 -8.42
CA GLY A 127 -0.32 -12.14 -7.54
C GLY A 127 -0.46 -10.96 -6.57
N LEU A 128 0.29 -11.02 -5.48
CA LEU A 128 0.22 -10.05 -4.40
C LEU A 128 0.65 -8.63 -4.84
N TYR A 129 1.68 -8.55 -5.66
CA TYR A 129 2.20 -7.26 -6.11
C TYR A 129 1.17 -6.49 -6.94
N GLN A 130 0.53 -7.17 -7.88
CA GLN A 130 -0.47 -6.55 -8.76
C GLN A 130 -1.70 -6.09 -7.97
N LEU A 131 -2.19 -6.91 -7.05
CA LEU A 131 -3.29 -6.53 -6.16
C LEU A 131 -2.93 -5.29 -5.31
N LEU A 132 -1.73 -5.25 -4.74
CA LEU A 132 -1.26 -4.09 -3.96
C LEU A 132 -1.20 -2.82 -4.83
N GLN A 133 -0.74 -2.93 -6.07
CA GLN A 133 -0.67 -1.79 -6.99
C GLN A 133 -2.06 -1.30 -7.39
N GLN A 134 -3.00 -2.21 -7.64
CA GLN A 134 -4.40 -1.86 -7.90
C GLN A 134 -5.03 -1.15 -6.70
N LEU A 135 -4.83 -1.63 -5.48
CA LEU A 135 -5.33 -0.98 -4.26
C LEU A 135 -4.69 0.40 -4.02
N ASN A 136 -3.39 0.52 -4.27
CA ASN A 136 -2.70 1.80 -4.20
C ASN A 136 -3.23 2.80 -5.24
N GLY A 137 -3.55 2.33 -6.44
CA GLY A 137 -4.13 3.14 -7.51
C GLY A 137 -5.42 3.85 -7.11
N ILE A 138 -6.26 3.22 -6.29
CA ILE A 138 -7.51 3.82 -5.78
C ILE A 138 -7.23 5.20 -5.15
N TYR A 139 -6.15 5.30 -4.39
CA TYR A 139 -5.82 6.51 -3.65
C TYR A 139 -4.88 7.44 -4.43
N PHE A 140 -3.78 6.89 -4.98
CA PHE A 140 -2.72 7.72 -5.55
C PHE A 140 -3.14 8.43 -6.84
N ILE A 141 -3.94 7.79 -7.68
CA ILE A 141 -4.30 8.35 -8.98
C ILE A 141 -5.18 9.61 -8.85
N PRO A 142 -6.31 9.59 -8.12
CA PRO A 142 -7.11 10.79 -7.94
C PRO A 142 -6.37 11.91 -7.22
N VAL A 143 -5.55 11.57 -6.22
CA VAL A 143 -4.77 12.57 -5.48
C VAL A 143 -3.69 13.19 -6.36
N ALA A 144 -2.96 12.40 -7.13
CA ALA A 144 -1.94 12.90 -8.07
C ALA A 144 -2.58 13.82 -9.13
N SER A 145 -3.73 13.43 -9.68
CA SER A 145 -4.46 14.23 -10.67
C SER A 145 -4.86 15.60 -10.12
N ILE A 146 -5.37 15.65 -8.89
CA ILE A 146 -5.74 16.91 -8.23
C ILE A 146 -4.51 17.78 -7.95
N LEU A 147 -3.39 17.18 -7.51
CA LEU A 147 -2.17 17.90 -7.27
C LEU A 147 -1.60 18.50 -8.55
N ILE A 148 -1.52 17.70 -9.63
CA ILE A 148 -1.05 18.16 -10.94
C ILE A 148 -1.95 19.30 -11.45
N ALA A 149 -3.26 19.09 -11.43
CA ALA A 149 -4.21 20.11 -11.84
C ALA A 149 -4.07 21.39 -11.00
N GLY A 150 -3.87 21.28 -9.67
CA GLY A 150 -3.67 22.41 -8.76
C GLY A 150 -2.40 23.20 -9.06
N PHE A 151 -1.34 22.57 -9.58
CA PHE A 151 -0.11 23.27 -9.98
C PHE A 151 -0.26 24.01 -11.31
N PHE A 152 -0.98 23.43 -12.26
CA PHE A 152 -1.05 23.97 -13.64
C PHE A 152 -2.28 24.86 -13.89
N ILE A 153 -3.38 24.69 -13.12
CA ILE A 153 -4.64 25.39 -13.34
C ILE A 153 -4.90 26.33 -12.15
N LYS A 154 -4.71 27.62 -12.36
CA LYS A 154 -4.82 28.66 -11.30
C LYS A 154 -6.23 28.87 -10.73
N GLN A 155 -7.29 28.35 -11.38
CA GLN A 155 -8.70 28.63 -11.02
C GLN A 155 -9.46 27.42 -10.52
N ILE A 156 -8.77 26.40 -9.99
CA ILE A 156 -9.45 25.23 -9.43
C ILE A 156 -10.12 25.61 -8.10
N SER A 157 -11.44 25.47 -8.04
CA SER A 157 -12.19 25.64 -6.81
C SER A 157 -12.06 24.41 -5.90
N ALA A 158 -12.18 24.61 -4.59
CA ALA A 158 -12.21 23.50 -3.63
C ALA A 158 -13.34 22.49 -3.91
N LEU A 159 -14.45 22.95 -4.49
CA LEU A 159 -15.56 22.10 -4.90
C LEU A 159 -15.17 21.26 -6.12
N GLY A 160 -14.47 21.84 -7.10
CA GLY A 160 -13.93 21.12 -8.25
C GLY A 160 -12.98 19.99 -7.83
N ALA A 161 -12.07 20.25 -6.89
CA ALA A 161 -11.16 19.23 -6.36
C ALA A 161 -11.91 18.07 -5.67
N LYS A 162 -12.95 18.36 -4.87
CA LYS A 162 -13.78 17.34 -4.22
C LYS A 162 -14.53 16.48 -5.24
N VAL A 163 -15.14 17.10 -6.24
CA VAL A 163 -15.85 16.39 -7.30
C VAL A 163 -14.92 15.54 -8.11
N SER A 164 -13.75 16.06 -8.51
CA SER A 164 -12.71 15.31 -9.20
C SER A 164 -12.26 14.06 -8.43
N LEU A 165 -12.10 14.19 -7.11
CA LEU A 165 -11.71 13.07 -6.26
C LEU A 165 -12.79 11.97 -6.27
N ILE A 166 -14.05 12.34 -6.09
CA ILE A 166 -15.17 11.38 -6.07
C ILE A 166 -15.32 10.71 -7.44
N VAL A 167 -15.30 11.49 -8.52
CA VAL A 167 -15.45 10.99 -9.89
C VAL A 167 -14.26 10.09 -10.24
N GLY A 168 -13.02 10.50 -9.95
CA GLY A 168 -11.82 9.73 -10.22
C GLY A 168 -11.78 8.41 -9.46
N LEU A 169 -12.14 8.42 -8.16
CA LEU A 169 -12.29 7.22 -7.35
C LEU A 169 -13.34 6.27 -7.94
N SER A 170 -14.53 6.79 -8.23
CA SER A 170 -15.63 5.99 -8.77
C SER A 170 -15.29 5.38 -10.12
N PHE A 171 -14.66 6.17 -11.00
CA PHE A 171 -14.21 5.71 -12.32
C PHE A 171 -13.16 4.61 -12.19
N TYR A 172 -12.14 4.80 -11.34
CA TYR A 172 -11.10 3.81 -11.14
C TYR A 172 -11.66 2.50 -10.58
N ILE A 173 -12.51 2.57 -9.56
CA ILE A 173 -13.14 1.36 -8.98
C ILE A 173 -13.99 0.65 -10.03
N LEU A 174 -14.78 1.38 -10.81
CA LEU A 174 -15.62 0.83 -11.87
C LEU A 174 -14.77 0.08 -12.91
N MET A 175 -13.72 0.71 -13.42
CA MET A 175 -12.88 0.14 -14.47
C MET A 175 -12.06 -1.05 -13.98
N THR A 176 -11.46 -0.94 -12.80
CA THR A 176 -10.53 -1.96 -12.28
C THR A 176 -11.23 -3.18 -11.70
N PHE A 177 -12.30 -2.96 -10.92
CA PHE A 177 -12.90 -4.04 -10.14
C PHE A 177 -14.24 -4.56 -10.68
N ILE A 178 -15.02 -3.71 -11.36
CA ILE A 178 -16.36 -4.07 -11.84
C ILE A 178 -16.29 -4.52 -13.30
N LEU A 179 -15.76 -3.69 -14.18
CA LEU A 179 -15.70 -3.99 -15.61
C LEU A 179 -14.58 -4.97 -15.96
N LYS A 180 -13.58 -5.13 -15.06
CA LYS A 180 -12.42 -6.01 -15.26
C LYS A 180 -11.90 -5.91 -16.69
N THR A 181 -11.71 -4.67 -17.16
CA THR A 181 -11.19 -4.43 -18.50
C THR A 181 -9.82 -5.10 -18.58
N ASP A 182 -9.54 -5.83 -19.68
CA ASP A 182 -8.22 -6.42 -19.96
C ASP A 182 -7.10 -5.38 -20.13
N ILE A 183 -7.41 -4.12 -19.82
CA ILE A 183 -6.47 -3.01 -19.79
C ILE A 183 -5.65 -3.16 -18.52
N HIS A 184 -4.36 -3.45 -18.68
CA HIS A 184 -3.42 -3.52 -17.59
C HIS A 184 -3.53 -2.24 -16.72
N PHE A 185 -3.55 -2.38 -15.41
CA PHE A 185 -3.77 -1.27 -14.46
C PHE A 185 -2.88 -0.04 -14.74
N VAL A 186 -1.70 -0.23 -15.31
CA VAL A 186 -0.78 0.85 -15.74
C VAL A 186 -1.40 1.75 -16.84
N HIS A 187 -2.32 1.26 -17.65
CA HIS A 187 -2.96 2.06 -18.70
C HIS A 187 -4.23 2.78 -18.22
N ILE A 188 -4.69 2.48 -17.02
CA ILE A 188 -5.82 3.19 -16.38
C ILE A 188 -5.32 4.43 -15.61
N TRP A 189 -4.00 4.61 -15.53
CA TRP A 189 -3.33 5.74 -14.83
C TRP A 189 -3.22 7.00 -15.75
#